data_d722bb8cb23b0ec51dc6bff591e61a81
#
_entry.id   d722bb8cb23b0ec51dc6bff591e61a81
#
_cell.length_a   1.000
_cell.length_b   1.000
_cell.length_c   1.000
_cell.angle_alpha   90.00
_cell.angle_beta   90.00
_cell.angle_gamma   90.00
#
_symmetry.space_group_name_H-M   'P 1'
#
loop_
_entity.id
_entity.type
_entity.pdbx_description
1 polymer ?
#
loop_
_entity_poly.entity_id
_entity_poly.type
_entity_poly.pdbx_seq_one_letter_code
_entity_poly.pdbx_strand_id
1 'polypeptide(L)'
;LTYKDEPVEAQDTETEKHGKTTVIAAPVAGEIVPIEEVPDATFSEGLLGHGFAVKPEEGRIYAPFDGTCLTIFDTLHALGLKSESGVELLIHVGLETVDLNGAPFKAHVKSGDKIIKGQLLLEFDMDAIRAAGCPTITPVLVTNEDEVGSVVVRDGMIIVGGPEISEASMKMEPQAVAAGE
;
A
#
# COMPACT_ATOMS: atom_id res chain seq x y z
N LEU A 1 -50.03 -14.23 -34.99
CA LEU A 1 -49.64 -13.58 -33.77
C LEU A 1 -48.19 -13.99 -33.42
N THR A 2 -47.25 -13.25 -34.00
CA THR A 2 -45.83 -13.41 -33.72
C THR A 2 -45.52 -12.61 -32.48
N TYR A 3 -45.21 -13.29 -31.41
CA TYR A 3 -44.57 -12.72 -30.24
C TYR A 3 -43.14 -12.36 -30.63
N LYS A 4 -42.82 -11.07 -30.72
CA LYS A 4 -41.44 -10.62 -30.80
C LYS A 4 -40.91 -10.62 -29.36
N ASP A 5 -40.07 -11.57 -29.03
CA ASP A 5 -39.15 -11.45 -27.92
C ASP A 5 -38.19 -10.32 -28.29
N GLU A 6 -38.35 -9.18 -27.68
CA GLU A 6 -37.32 -8.17 -27.70
C GLU A 6 -36.20 -8.67 -26.79
N PRO A 7 -34.95 -8.62 -27.23
CA PRO A 7 -33.84 -8.95 -26.35
C PRO A 7 -33.87 -7.94 -25.21
N VAL A 8 -33.99 -8.43 -24.02
CA VAL A 8 -33.72 -7.66 -22.81
C VAL A 8 -32.25 -7.28 -22.92
N GLU A 9 -31.99 -6.03 -23.25
CA GLU A 9 -30.66 -5.50 -23.14
C GLU A 9 -30.21 -5.73 -21.70
N ALA A 10 -29.16 -6.54 -21.55
CA ALA A 10 -28.46 -6.65 -20.30
C ALA A 10 -27.99 -5.23 -19.98
N GLN A 11 -28.62 -4.61 -19.01
CA GLN A 11 -28.09 -3.41 -18.41
C GLN A 11 -26.78 -3.82 -17.80
N ASP A 12 -25.69 -3.45 -18.46
CA ASP A 12 -24.38 -3.46 -17.87
C ASP A 12 -24.48 -2.70 -16.56
N THR A 13 -24.55 -3.44 -15.50
CA THR A 13 -24.49 -2.87 -14.17
C THR A 13 -23.07 -2.44 -13.92
N GLU A 14 -22.76 -1.19 -14.23
CA GLU A 14 -21.55 -0.49 -13.77
C GLU A 14 -21.44 -0.45 -12.24
N THR A 15 -22.30 -1.14 -11.53
CA THR A 15 -22.47 -1.07 -10.09
C THR A 15 -21.61 -2.05 -9.30
N GLU A 16 -20.81 -2.91 -9.93
CA GLU A 16 -20.04 -3.92 -9.19
C GLU A 16 -18.56 -3.58 -8.94
N LYS A 17 -18.07 -2.41 -9.34
CA LYS A 17 -16.69 -1.98 -9.06
C LYS A 17 -16.45 -1.46 -7.63
N HIS A 18 -17.48 -1.26 -6.84
CA HIS A 18 -17.39 -0.60 -5.54
C HIS A 18 -17.50 -1.54 -4.31
N GLY A 19 -17.40 -2.83 -4.50
CA GLY A 19 -17.71 -3.81 -3.44
C GLY A 19 -16.50 -4.51 -2.81
N LYS A 20 -15.31 -4.46 -3.38
CA LYS A 20 -14.19 -5.25 -2.90
C LYS A 20 -13.19 -4.43 -2.09
N THR A 21 -13.16 -4.70 -0.79
CA THR A 21 -12.17 -4.12 0.11
C THR A 21 -10.84 -4.85 -0.02
N THR A 22 -9.75 -4.10 -0.19
CA THR A 22 -8.38 -4.63 -0.17
C THR A 22 -7.72 -4.24 1.15
N VAL A 23 -7.20 -5.23 1.87
CA VAL A 23 -6.48 -5.03 3.13
C VAL A 23 -5.00 -5.28 2.90
N ILE A 24 -4.17 -4.30 3.24
CA ILE A 24 -2.73 -4.32 3.01
C ILE A 24 -2.00 -4.25 4.35
N ALA A 25 -1.33 -5.34 4.71
CA ALA A 25 -0.45 -5.38 5.87
C ALA A 25 0.91 -4.73 5.55
N ALA A 26 1.67 -4.39 6.58
CA ALA A 26 3.00 -3.81 6.40
C ALA A 26 3.90 -4.77 5.59
N PRO A 27 4.56 -4.27 4.53
CA PRO A 27 5.43 -5.08 3.69
C PRO A 27 6.82 -5.30 4.30
N VAL A 28 7.09 -4.70 5.44
CA VAL A 28 8.35 -4.80 6.18
C VAL A 28 8.05 -4.91 7.66
N ALA A 29 8.81 -5.74 8.36
CA ALA A 29 8.68 -5.85 9.82
C ALA A 29 9.21 -4.60 10.52
N GLY A 30 8.46 -4.08 11.48
CA GLY A 30 8.83 -2.92 12.27
C GLY A 30 7.64 -2.22 12.90
N GLU A 31 7.92 -1.08 13.49
CA GLU A 31 6.92 -0.21 14.10
C GLU A 31 6.20 0.61 13.03
N ILE A 32 4.87 0.50 12.98
CA ILE A 32 4.04 1.30 12.10
C ILE A 32 3.75 2.64 12.77
N VAL A 33 4.01 3.71 12.05
CA VAL A 33 3.77 5.08 12.51
C VAL A 33 2.92 5.83 11.49
N PRO A 34 2.16 6.86 11.94
CA PRO A 34 1.42 7.72 11.02
C PRO A 34 2.33 8.34 9.96
N ILE A 35 1.81 8.50 8.74
CA ILE A 35 2.59 9.09 7.64
C ILE A 35 3.03 10.51 7.95
N GLU A 36 2.27 11.22 8.76
CA GLU A 36 2.54 12.60 9.19
C GLU A 36 3.83 12.71 10.03
N GLU A 37 4.29 11.61 10.62
CA GLU A 37 5.54 11.56 11.38
C GLU A 37 6.80 11.47 10.51
N VAL A 38 6.64 11.22 9.20
CA VAL A 38 7.78 11.18 8.28
C VAL A 38 8.34 12.58 8.11
N PRO A 39 9.64 12.80 8.38
CA PRO A 39 10.25 14.14 8.30
C PRO A 39 10.59 14.52 6.85
N ASP A 40 9.62 14.39 5.96
CA ASP A 40 9.68 14.78 4.55
C ASP A 40 8.27 15.17 4.10
N ALA A 41 8.09 16.42 3.72
CA ALA A 41 6.80 17.00 3.33
C ALA A 41 6.14 16.26 2.15
N THR A 42 6.92 15.69 1.25
CA THR A 42 6.41 14.92 0.12
C THR A 42 5.54 13.75 0.58
N PHE A 43 5.89 13.15 1.70
CA PHE A 43 5.13 12.03 2.30
C PHE A 43 4.13 12.51 3.35
N SER A 44 4.58 13.35 4.28
CA SER A 44 3.79 13.76 5.44
C SER A 44 2.58 14.62 5.10
N GLU A 45 2.62 15.36 3.99
CA GLU A 45 1.51 16.19 3.52
C GLU A 45 0.55 15.46 2.56
N GLY A 46 0.77 14.17 2.31
CA GLY A 46 -0.09 13.35 1.47
C GLY A 46 -0.01 13.65 -0.03
N LEU A 47 1.07 14.28 -0.50
CA LEU A 47 1.22 14.68 -1.91
C LEU A 47 1.31 13.47 -2.87
N LEU A 48 1.82 12.35 -2.40
CA LEU A 48 1.95 11.11 -3.19
C LEU A 48 0.84 10.10 -2.94
N GLY A 49 0.03 10.31 -1.92
CA GLY A 49 -1.04 9.40 -1.52
C GLY A 49 -1.11 9.21 -0.01
N HIS A 50 -1.98 8.32 0.43
CA HIS A 50 -2.21 8.05 1.84
C HIS A 50 -1.78 6.63 2.22
N GLY A 51 -1.37 6.47 3.45
CA GLY A 51 -0.93 5.21 4.01
C GLY A 51 -0.28 5.39 5.37
N PHE A 52 0.78 4.66 5.60
CA PHE A 52 1.55 4.75 6.83
C PHE A 52 3.06 4.73 6.52
N ALA A 53 3.88 4.85 7.53
CA ALA A 53 5.29 4.56 7.44
C ALA A 53 5.68 3.46 8.43
N VAL A 54 6.77 2.79 8.15
CA VAL A 54 7.33 1.75 9.03
C VAL A 54 8.73 2.14 9.44
N LYS A 55 9.02 2.05 10.74
CA LYS A 55 10.40 2.07 11.25
C LYS A 55 10.89 0.62 11.21
N PRO A 56 11.72 0.24 10.21
CA PRO A 56 12.01 -1.17 9.97
C PRO A 56 12.90 -1.75 11.06
N GLU A 57 12.64 -3.00 11.40
CA GLU A 57 13.48 -3.84 12.29
C GLU A 57 14.31 -4.83 11.49
N GLU A 58 13.90 -5.11 10.26
CA GLU A 58 14.59 -5.98 9.31
C GLU A 58 14.74 -5.29 7.96
N GLY A 59 15.83 -5.58 7.26
CA GLY A 59 16.09 -5.07 5.92
C GLY A 59 15.47 -5.93 4.81
N ARG A 60 14.17 -6.21 4.86
CA ARG A 60 13.48 -7.05 3.88
C ARG A 60 12.08 -6.54 3.59
N ILE A 61 11.78 -6.41 2.30
CA ILE A 61 10.45 -6.07 1.81
C ILE A 61 9.80 -7.32 1.23
N TYR A 62 8.61 -7.65 1.71
CA TYR A 62 7.80 -8.76 1.22
C TYR A 62 6.56 -8.24 0.50
N ALA A 63 6.10 -8.97 -0.50
CA ALA A 63 4.86 -8.63 -1.20
C ALA A 63 3.66 -8.68 -0.23
N PRO A 64 2.91 -7.57 -0.09
CA PRO A 64 1.76 -7.53 0.83
C PRO A 64 0.50 -8.13 0.23
N PHE A 65 0.52 -8.47 -1.05
CA PHE A 65 -0.60 -9.03 -1.81
C PHE A 65 -0.12 -9.76 -3.06
N ASP A 66 -1.01 -10.53 -3.68
CA ASP A 66 -0.81 -11.05 -5.04
C ASP A 66 -1.04 -9.93 -6.05
N GLY A 67 -0.21 -9.87 -7.06
CA GLY A 67 -0.30 -8.85 -8.09
C GLY A 67 0.91 -8.77 -9.00
N THR A 68 1.33 -7.57 -9.29
CA THR A 68 2.44 -7.28 -10.22
C THR A 68 3.37 -6.22 -9.64
N CYS A 69 4.67 -6.39 -9.84
CA CYS A 69 5.63 -5.31 -9.66
C CYS A 69 5.54 -4.39 -10.87
N LEU A 70 4.95 -3.21 -10.69
CA LEU A 70 4.83 -2.22 -11.77
C LEU A 70 6.19 -1.67 -12.15
N THR A 71 6.96 -1.32 -11.14
CA THR A 71 8.27 -0.72 -11.31
C THR A 71 9.15 -0.96 -10.09
N ILE A 72 10.42 -1.14 -10.33
CA ILE A 72 11.47 -0.94 -9.35
C ILE A 72 12.38 0.15 -9.88
N PHE A 73 12.70 1.13 -9.06
CA PHE A 73 13.54 2.25 -9.48
C PHE A 73 14.97 1.77 -9.72
N ASP A 74 15.67 2.40 -10.66
CA ASP A 74 17.05 2.02 -11.02
C ASP A 74 18.00 2.07 -9.82
N THR A 75 17.73 2.96 -8.87
CA THR A 75 18.46 3.08 -7.60
C THR A 75 17.92 2.14 -6.51
N LEU A 76 16.98 1.27 -6.83
CA LEU A 76 16.43 0.19 -6.00
C LEU A 76 15.77 0.62 -4.67
N HIS A 77 15.71 1.91 -4.39
CA HIS A 77 15.19 2.42 -3.10
C HIS A 77 13.66 2.45 -3.02
N ALA A 78 12.98 2.32 -4.15
CA ALA A 78 11.52 2.38 -4.21
C ALA A 78 10.92 1.35 -5.17
N LEU A 79 9.75 0.85 -4.79
CA LEU A 79 8.97 -0.13 -5.53
C LEU A 79 7.54 0.40 -5.73
N GLY A 80 7.02 0.23 -6.94
CA GLY A 80 5.58 0.37 -7.22
C GLY A 80 4.98 -1.01 -7.46
N LEU A 81 3.96 -1.37 -6.70
CA LEU A 81 3.26 -2.64 -6.80
C LEU A 81 1.79 -2.40 -7.17
N LYS A 82 1.19 -3.35 -7.88
CA LYS A 82 -0.24 -3.33 -8.18
C LYS A 82 -0.89 -4.63 -7.76
N SER A 83 -1.91 -4.54 -6.92
CA SER A 83 -2.69 -5.70 -6.50
C SER A 83 -3.59 -6.20 -7.63
N GLU A 84 -4.09 -7.44 -7.51
CA GLU A 84 -5.09 -7.97 -8.44
C GLU A 84 -6.39 -7.16 -8.44
N SER A 85 -6.70 -6.50 -7.34
CA SER A 85 -7.86 -5.60 -7.22
C SER A 85 -7.62 -4.19 -7.80
N GLY A 86 -6.43 -3.89 -8.28
CA GLY A 86 -6.09 -2.63 -8.93
C GLY A 86 -5.46 -1.56 -8.03
N VAL A 87 -5.21 -1.86 -6.75
CA VAL A 87 -4.56 -0.91 -5.83
C VAL A 87 -3.08 -0.75 -6.20
N GLU A 88 -2.64 0.48 -6.40
CA GLU A 88 -1.24 0.81 -6.62
C GLU A 88 -0.59 1.28 -5.32
N LEU A 89 0.46 0.58 -4.93
CA LEU A 89 1.17 0.79 -3.67
C LEU A 89 2.61 1.22 -3.96
N LEU A 90 3.03 2.33 -3.37
CA LEU A 90 4.42 2.77 -3.36
C LEU A 90 5.07 2.38 -2.03
N ILE A 91 6.21 1.73 -2.09
CA ILE A 91 7.07 1.44 -0.94
C ILE A 91 8.40 2.17 -1.17
N HIS A 92 8.72 3.13 -0.31
CA HIS A 92 9.91 3.96 -0.42
C HIS A 92 10.83 3.68 0.77
N VAL A 93 11.93 2.98 0.52
CA VAL A 93 12.84 2.55 1.59
C VAL A 93 13.78 3.68 2.00
N GLY A 94 13.55 4.21 3.20
CA GLY A 94 14.32 5.30 3.74
C GLY A 94 14.02 6.65 3.10
N LEU A 95 14.72 7.67 3.55
CA LEU A 95 14.66 9.03 3.01
C LEU A 95 16.00 9.39 2.39
N GLU A 96 15.97 10.08 1.26
CA GLU A 96 17.16 10.50 0.49
C GLU A 96 18.03 9.31 0.01
N THR A 97 17.52 8.11 0.08
CA THR A 97 18.24 6.88 -0.29
C THR A 97 18.45 6.71 -1.79
N VAL A 98 17.79 7.52 -2.60
CA VAL A 98 18.06 7.64 -4.04
C VAL A 98 19.53 7.99 -4.32
N ASP A 99 20.15 8.80 -3.47
CA ASP A 99 21.52 9.24 -3.61
C ASP A 99 22.56 8.14 -3.37
N LEU A 100 22.13 7.01 -2.82
CA LEU A 100 23.00 5.85 -2.57
C LEU A 100 23.22 4.97 -3.81
N ASN A 101 22.57 5.30 -4.93
CA ASN A 101 22.71 4.65 -6.23
C ASN A 101 22.61 3.11 -6.20
N GLY A 102 21.72 2.59 -5.35
CA GLY A 102 21.45 1.17 -5.24
C GLY A 102 22.41 0.37 -4.36
N ALA A 103 23.50 0.97 -3.86
CA ALA A 103 24.56 0.25 -3.14
C ALA A 103 24.06 -0.60 -1.96
N PRO A 104 23.17 -0.13 -1.06
CA PRO A 104 22.70 -0.93 0.07
C PRO A 104 21.51 -1.84 -0.27
N PHE A 105 21.12 -1.95 -1.54
CA PHE A 105 19.92 -2.65 -1.96
C PHE A 105 20.21 -3.86 -2.83
N LYS A 106 19.39 -4.90 -2.68
CA LYS A 106 19.39 -6.08 -3.56
C LYS A 106 17.96 -6.42 -3.95
N ALA A 107 17.65 -6.27 -5.23
CA ALA A 107 16.34 -6.62 -5.77
C ALA A 107 16.22 -8.11 -6.09
N HIS A 108 15.06 -8.70 -5.77
CA HIS A 108 14.68 -10.07 -6.11
C HIS A 108 13.52 -10.11 -7.11
N VAL A 109 13.11 -8.95 -7.61
CA VAL A 109 12.00 -8.76 -8.54
C VAL A 109 12.40 -7.73 -9.59
N LYS A 110 11.78 -7.82 -10.74
CA LYS A 110 11.94 -6.86 -11.84
C LYS A 110 10.62 -6.19 -12.17
N SER A 111 10.67 -5.03 -12.77
CA SER A 111 9.48 -4.39 -13.34
C SER A 111 8.76 -5.32 -14.30
N GLY A 112 7.46 -5.51 -14.12
CA GLY A 112 6.62 -6.41 -14.90
C GLY A 112 6.44 -7.81 -14.32
N ASP A 113 7.22 -8.20 -13.32
CA ASP A 113 7.09 -9.52 -12.70
C ASP A 113 5.78 -9.66 -11.91
N LYS A 114 5.20 -10.85 -11.97
CA LYS A 114 4.12 -11.23 -11.06
C LYS A 114 4.68 -11.49 -9.68
N ILE A 115 3.93 -11.09 -8.67
CA ILE A 115 4.27 -11.27 -7.27
C ILE A 115 3.18 -12.03 -6.53
N ILE A 116 3.60 -12.78 -5.52
CA ILE A 116 2.71 -13.54 -4.63
C ILE A 116 2.91 -13.02 -3.22
N LYS A 117 1.82 -12.85 -2.48
CA LYS A 117 1.86 -12.42 -1.08
C LYS A 117 2.88 -13.23 -0.27
N GLY A 118 3.76 -12.52 0.44
CA GLY A 118 4.85 -13.11 1.23
C GLY A 118 6.16 -13.33 0.48
N GLN A 119 6.19 -13.09 -0.83
CA GLN A 119 7.41 -13.18 -1.64
C GLN A 119 8.40 -12.10 -1.26
N LEU A 120 9.68 -12.45 -1.09
CA LEU A 120 10.76 -11.48 -0.87
C LEU A 120 11.00 -10.68 -2.15
N LEU A 121 10.88 -9.36 -2.05
CA LEU A 121 11.02 -8.44 -3.19
C LEU A 121 12.34 -7.68 -3.19
N LEU A 122 12.77 -7.23 -2.03
CA LEU A 122 13.95 -6.37 -1.87
C LEU A 122 14.60 -6.65 -0.53
N GLU A 123 15.92 -6.65 -0.52
CA GLU A 123 16.73 -6.62 0.69
C GLU A 123 17.49 -5.30 0.77
N PHE A 124 17.66 -4.78 1.97
CA PHE A 124 18.43 -3.55 2.18
C PHE A 124 19.26 -3.62 3.47
N ASP A 125 20.43 -3.03 3.41
CA ASP A 125 21.36 -2.93 4.52
C ASP A 125 21.06 -1.67 5.34
N MET A 126 20.35 -1.83 6.46
CA MET A 126 19.97 -0.72 7.34
C MET A 126 21.17 0.00 7.91
N ASP A 127 22.22 -0.72 8.27
CA ASP A 127 23.43 -0.13 8.85
C ASP A 127 24.15 0.73 7.81
N ALA A 128 24.23 0.28 6.55
CA ALA A 128 24.79 1.05 5.46
C ALA A 128 23.97 2.33 5.17
N ILE A 129 22.65 2.24 5.21
CA ILE A 129 21.76 3.40 5.02
C ILE A 129 21.98 4.42 6.13
N ARG A 130 22.03 3.98 7.38
CA ARG A 130 22.29 4.85 8.54
C ARG A 130 23.67 5.46 8.49
N ALA A 131 24.69 4.67 8.12
CA ALA A 131 26.06 5.16 7.98
C ALA A 131 26.21 6.24 6.91
N ALA A 132 25.35 6.22 5.89
CA ALA A 132 25.27 7.27 4.87
C ALA A 132 24.51 8.53 5.33
N GLY A 133 23.98 8.53 6.57
CA GLY A 133 23.20 9.63 7.12
C GLY A 133 21.74 9.66 6.70
N CYS A 134 21.23 8.58 6.11
CA CYS A 134 19.85 8.49 5.69
C CYS A 134 18.96 7.85 6.75
N PRO A 135 17.77 8.39 7.04
CA PRO A 135 16.77 7.70 7.84
C PRO A 135 16.30 6.43 7.16
N THR A 136 16.02 5.39 7.94
CA THR A 136 15.50 4.11 7.42
C THR A 136 13.98 4.04 7.37
N ILE A 137 13.27 5.03 7.93
CA ILE A 137 11.81 5.09 7.89
C ILE A 137 11.31 4.88 6.47
N THR A 138 10.32 4.00 6.31
CA THR A 138 9.86 3.49 5.02
C THR A 138 8.40 3.83 4.81
N PRO A 139 8.08 4.88 4.04
CA PRO A 139 6.71 5.19 3.64
C PRO A 139 6.09 4.09 2.78
N VAL A 140 4.83 3.79 3.04
CA VAL A 140 3.99 2.83 2.31
C VAL A 140 2.67 3.52 1.99
N LEU A 141 2.43 3.80 0.72
CA LEU A 141 1.34 4.68 0.28
C LEU A 141 0.53 4.05 -0.85
N VAL A 142 -0.78 4.27 -0.83
CA VAL A 142 -1.65 4.04 -2.00
C VAL A 142 -1.61 5.31 -2.87
N THR A 143 -1.25 5.15 -4.13
CA THR A 143 -1.03 6.28 -5.04
C THR A 143 -2.17 6.54 -6.02
N ASN A 144 -3.13 5.62 -6.13
CA ASN A 144 -4.25 5.72 -7.09
C ASN A 144 -5.63 5.73 -6.40
N GLU A 145 -5.78 6.51 -5.35
CA GLU A 145 -7.03 6.63 -4.58
C GLU A 145 -8.23 7.01 -5.45
N ASP A 146 -8.03 7.88 -6.43
CA ASP A 146 -9.05 8.32 -7.39
C ASP A 146 -9.66 7.16 -8.17
N GLU A 147 -8.93 6.07 -8.35
CA GLU A 147 -9.38 4.89 -9.08
C GLU A 147 -9.99 3.82 -8.18
N VAL A 148 -9.47 3.69 -6.95
CA VAL A 148 -9.77 2.54 -6.08
C VAL A 148 -10.66 2.88 -4.90
N GLY A 149 -10.90 4.16 -4.65
CA GLY A 149 -11.77 4.64 -3.57
C GLY A 149 -11.01 4.98 -2.29
N SER A 150 -11.73 5.04 -1.18
CA SER A 150 -11.19 5.52 0.09
C SER A 150 -10.01 4.68 0.60
N VAL A 151 -9.07 5.36 1.23
CA VAL A 151 -7.92 4.75 1.90
C VAL A 151 -7.98 5.10 3.38
N VAL A 152 -8.01 4.09 4.22
CA VAL A 152 -8.07 4.23 5.68
C VAL A 152 -6.95 3.40 6.30
N VAL A 153 -6.26 3.96 7.27
CA VAL A 153 -5.28 3.23 8.08
C VAL A 153 -5.92 2.88 9.42
N ARG A 154 -5.96 1.59 9.73
CA ARG A 154 -6.52 1.07 10.98
C ARG A 154 -5.77 -0.18 11.41
N ASP A 155 -5.44 -0.26 12.71
CA ASP A 155 -4.78 -1.43 13.31
C ASP A 155 -3.51 -1.88 12.57
N GLY A 156 -2.71 -0.91 12.09
CA GLY A 156 -1.49 -1.19 11.35
C GLY A 156 -1.69 -1.74 9.95
N MET A 157 -2.88 -1.58 9.38
CA MET A 157 -3.22 -2.00 8.02
C MET A 157 -3.75 -0.82 7.21
N ILE A 158 -3.51 -0.87 5.91
CA ILE A 158 -4.15 0.02 4.93
C ILE A 158 -5.37 -0.70 4.38
N ILE A 159 -6.53 -0.08 4.49
CA ILE A 159 -7.81 -0.60 3.98
C ILE A 159 -8.25 0.28 2.83
N VAL A 160 -8.39 -0.32 1.65
CA VAL A 160 -8.71 0.38 0.40
C VAL A 160 -10.04 -0.10 -0.15
N GLY A 161 -10.87 0.85 -0.55
CA GLY A 161 -12.19 0.57 -1.11
C GLY A 161 -13.22 0.25 -0.02
N GLY A 162 -14.35 -0.26 -0.46
CA GLY A 162 -15.49 -0.49 0.41
C GLY A 162 -16.48 0.68 0.41
N PRO A 163 -17.61 0.56 1.09
CA PRO A 163 -18.54 1.66 1.25
C PRO A 163 -17.84 2.80 1.97
N GLU A 164 -18.10 4.03 1.54
CA GLU A 164 -17.61 5.21 2.24
C GLU A 164 -17.90 5.06 3.74
N ILE A 165 -16.84 4.95 4.51
CA ILE A 165 -16.98 5.00 5.96
C ILE A 165 -17.23 6.46 6.27
N SER A 166 -18.51 6.83 6.42
CA SER A 166 -18.86 8.17 6.84
C SER A 166 -18.19 8.46 8.18
N GLU A 167 -17.86 9.73 8.42
CA GLU A 167 -17.32 10.15 9.73
C GLU A 167 -18.20 9.67 10.90
N ALA A 168 -19.51 9.47 10.67
CA ALA A 168 -20.43 8.91 11.62
C ALA A 168 -20.12 7.44 11.95
N SER A 169 -19.63 6.66 10.99
CA SER A 169 -19.20 5.28 11.21
C SER A 169 -17.86 5.19 11.95
N MET A 170 -17.00 6.19 11.81
CA MET A 170 -15.75 6.28 12.56
C MET A 170 -15.98 6.58 14.05
N LYS A 171 -17.07 7.28 14.38
CA LYS A 171 -17.44 7.62 15.77
C LYS A 171 -18.14 6.48 16.50
N MET A 172 -18.58 5.47 15.76
CA MET A 172 -19.09 4.23 16.34
C MET A 172 -17.97 3.20 16.37
N GLU A 173 -16.90 3.51 17.07
CA GLU A 173 -16.04 2.44 17.53
C GLU A 173 -16.90 1.43 18.27
N PRO A 174 -16.75 0.12 17.98
CA PRO A 174 -17.33 -0.87 18.85
C PRO A 174 -16.79 -0.54 20.23
N GLN A 175 -17.64 -0.06 21.08
CA GLN A 175 -17.30 0.04 22.48
C GLN A 175 -16.68 -1.29 22.82
N ALA A 176 -15.42 -1.25 23.26
CA ALA A 176 -14.80 -2.41 23.84
C ALA A 176 -15.90 -3.05 24.66
N VAL A 177 -16.32 -4.24 24.23
CA VAL A 177 -17.25 -5.01 25.05
C VAL A 177 -16.53 -5.09 26.36
N ALA A 178 -16.99 -4.28 27.32
CA ALA A 178 -16.53 -4.43 28.67
C ALA A 178 -16.61 -5.93 28.90
N ALA A 179 -15.49 -6.58 29.13
CA ALA A 179 -15.51 -7.95 29.55
C ALA A 179 -16.43 -7.96 30.75
N GLY A 180 -17.68 -8.24 30.45
CA GLY A 180 -18.64 -8.45 31.50
C GLY A 180 -18.08 -9.55 32.37
N GLU A 181 -18.02 -9.31 33.57
CA GLU A 181 -17.73 -10.24 34.61
C GLU A 181 -17.92 -11.71 34.26
#